data_4f3d76d8f1af2283b4b7212d9c77b40d
#
_entry.id   4f3d76d8f1af2283b4b7212d9c77b40d
#
_cell.length_a   1.000
_cell.length_b   1.000
_cell.length_c   1.000
_cell.angle_alpha   90.00
_cell.angle_beta   90.00
_cell.angle_gamma   90.00
#
_symmetry.space_group_name_H-M   'P 1'
#
loop_
_entity.id
_entity.type
_entity.pdbx_description
1 polymer ?
#
loop_
_entity_poly.entity_id
_entity_poly.type
_entity_poly.pdbx_seq_one_letter_code
_entity_poly.pdbx_strand_id
1 'polypeptide(L)'
;LASSAASDVYKRQLLEHGAMYLPYVIEEQQYYRVFTSMFLHFGFEHLMNNMVMLMVIGWNLEMEIGTIRFLIIYLLSGLGGNLMSACWSLKIGEYAISAGASGAIFGLIGALFYVAIRNRGRIGNITGRGIIVLIVLSLYFGYASSGVDNMAHIGGLVSGFFLGVLLYWKRDRKDGSMRV
;
A
#
# COMPACT_ATOMS: atom_id res chain seq x y z
N LEU A 1 11.77 -24.82 8.53
CA LEU A 1 11.27 -24.55 9.89
C LEU A 1 12.23 -23.57 10.60
N ALA A 2 12.11 -22.28 10.31
CA ALA A 2 12.64 -21.31 11.27
C ALA A 2 11.94 -21.60 12.57
N SER A 3 12.68 -21.84 13.66
CA SER A 3 12.10 -22.15 14.95
C SER A 3 11.21 -20.98 15.39
N SER A 4 10.16 -21.24 16.17
CA SER A 4 9.31 -20.19 16.75
C SER A 4 10.14 -19.10 17.44
N ALA A 5 11.24 -19.49 18.07
CA ALA A 5 12.21 -18.59 18.70
C ALA A 5 12.85 -17.59 17.71
N ALA A 6 13.23 -18.01 16.51
CA ALA A 6 13.79 -17.11 15.50
C ALA A 6 12.74 -16.12 14.99
N SER A 7 11.50 -16.56 14.82
CA SER A 7 10.37 -15.69 14.46
C SER A 7 10.11 -14.64 15.55
N ASP A 8 10.19 -15.01 16.83
CA ASP A 8 9.93 -14.11 17.96
C ASP A 8 11.06 -13.07 18.11
N VAL A 9 12.33 -13.48 17.92
CA VAL A 9 13.47 -12.56 17.88
C VAL A 9 13.30 -11.53 16.77
N TYR A 10 12.90 -11.97 15.59
CA TYR A 10 12.69 -11.09 14.45
C TYR A 10 11.56 -10.09 14.68
N LYS A 11 10.44 -10.53 15.24
CA LYS A 11 9.33 -9.66 15.62
C LYS A 11 9.75 -8.59 16.64
N ARG A 12 10.57 -8.99 17.63
CA ARG A 12 11.10 -8.06 18.62
C ARG A 12 11.98 -7.00 17.97
N GLN A 13 12.87 -7.37 17.06
CA GLN A 13 13.69 -6.42 16.30
C GLN A 13 12.83 -5.43 15.52
N LEU A 14 11.78 -5.89 14.83
CA LEU A 14 10.87 -5.00 14.11
C LEU A 14 10.17 -4.02 15.06
N LEU A 15 9.76 -4.47 16.25
CA LEU A 15 9.19 -3.57 17.27
C LEU A 15 10.18 -2.51 17.74
N GLU A 16 11.44 -2.89 18.00
CA GLU A 16 12.50 -1.97 18.40
C GLU A 16 12.79 -0.92 17.31
N HIS A 17 12.67 -1.30 16.03
CA HIS A 17 12.89 -0.40 14.89
C HIS A 17 11.65 0.41 14.45
N GLY A 18 10.52 0.29 15.12
CA GLY A 18 9.36 1.13 14.86
C GLY A 18 8.26 0.50 14.00
N ALA A 19 8.12 -0.83 14.01
CA ALA A 19 6.95 -1.51 13.45
C ALA A 19 5.66 -1.04 14.16
N MET A 20 4.56 -1.05 13.43
CA MET A 20 3.26 -0.69 13.96
C MET A 20 2.83 -1.70 15.03
N TYR A 21 2.56 -1.23 16.21
CA TYR A 21 1.95 -1.98 17.30
C TYR A 21 1.07 -1.03 18.11
N LEU A 22 -0.22 -1.24 18.02
CA LEU A 22 -1.21 -0.27 18.48
C LEU A 22 -1.09 0.09 19.98
N PRO A 23 -0.82 -0.85 20.91
CA PRO A 23 -0.58 -0.49 22.32
C PRO A 23 0.53 0.54 22.49
N TYR A 24 1.66 0.40 21.77
CA TYR A 24 2.76 1.38 21.86
C TYR A 24 2.38 2.75 21.27
N VAL A 25 1.51 2.77 20.27
CA VAL A 25 1.03 4.02 19.69
C VAL A 25 0.12 4.78 20.67
N ILE A 26 -0.77 4.06 21.39
CA ILE A 26 -1.76 4.68 22.26
C ILE A 26 -1.22 4.91 23.67
N GLU A 27 -0.61 3.91 24.29
CA GLU A 27 -0.20 3.95 25.69
C GLU A 27 1.14 4.66 25.88
N GLU A 28 2.09 4.42 24.94
CA GLU A 28 3.43 5.01 24.97
C GLU A 28 3.58 6.24 24.06
N GLN A 29 2.49 6.67 23.37
CA GLN A 29 2.44 7.82 22.46
C GLN A 29 3.48 7.77 21.32
N GLN A 30 3.87 6.55 20.88
CA GLN A 30 4.84 6.34 19.82
C GLN A 30 4.19 6.48 18.43
N TYR A 31 3.62 7.65 18.13
CA TYR A 31 2.86 7.94 16.89
C TYR A 31 3.69 7.76 15.61
N TYR A 32 5.02 7.93 15.71
CA TYR A 32 5.93 7.75 14.57
C TYR A 32 5.81 6.35 13.93
N ARG A 33 5.38 5.34 14.69
CA ARG A 33 5.22 3.96 14.22
C ARG A 33 4.22 3.83 13.09
N VAL A 34 3.21 4.70 13.04
CA VAL A 34 2.23 4.75 11.95
C VAL A 34 2.91 5.04 10.61
N PHE A 35 4.02 5.78 10.64
CA PHE A 35 4.80 6.11 9.45
C PHE A 35 5.96 5.13 9.22
N THR A 36 6.77 4.86 10.26
CA THR A 36 8.01 4.06 10.12
C THR A 36 7.75 2.62 9.73
N SER A 37 6.63 2.05 10.18
CA SER A 37 6.23 0.68 9.84
C SER A 37 6.09 0.43 8.33
N MET A 38 5.79 1.47 7.54
CA MET A 38 5.67 1.37 6.08
C MET A 38 7.00 1.03 5.39
N PHE A 39 8.14 1.20 6.06
CA PHE A 39 9.48 0.98 5.53
C PHE A 39 10.17 -0.26 6.11
N LEU A 40 9.55 -0.94 7.06
CA LEU A 40 10.02 -2.17 7.67
C LEU A 40 9.35 -3.38 7.02
N HIS A 41 10.04 -4.54 7.01
CA HIS A 41 9.53 -5.74 6.35
C HIS A 41 9.84 -7.00 7.15
N PHE A 42 8.94 -7.99 7.12
CA PHE A 42 9.12 -9.31 7.72
C PHE A 42 10.02 -10.22 6.86
N GLY A 43 11.29 -9.83 6.70
CA GLY A 43 12.28 -10.61 5.96
C GLY A 43 12.41 -10.22 4.50
N PHE A 44 13.40 -10.87 3.86
CA PHE A 44 13.83 -10.54 2.51
C PHE A 44 12.75 -10.83 1.44
N GLU A 45 12.05 -11.93 1.55
CA GLU A 45 10.96 -12.27 0.60
C GLU A 45 9.84 -11.24 0.62
N HIS A 46 9.42 -10.80 1.82
CA HIS A 46 8.40 -9.78 1.97
C HIS A 46 8.85 -8.45 1.37
N LEU A 47 10.11 -8.05 1.60
CA LEU A 47 10.69 -6.86 0.98
C LEU A 47 10.70 -6.99 -0.54
N MET A 48 11.20 -8.10 -1.08
CA MET A 48 11.28 -8.30 -2.53
C MET A 48 9.91 -8.28 -3.21
N ASN A 49 8.92 -8.95 -2.63
CA ASN A 49 7.56 -8.93 -3.16
C ASN A 49 6.98 -7.50 -3.20
N ASN A 50 7.19 -6.72 -2.14
CA ASN A 50 6.78 -5.31 -2.12
C ASN A 50 7.53 -4.48 -3.18
N MET A 51 8.84 -4.68 -3.33
CA MET A 51 9.62 -3.92 -4.32
C MET A 51 9.23 -4.25 -5.77
N VAL A 52 8.97 -5.52 -6.08
CA VAL A 52 8.48 -5.93 -7.40
C VAL A 52 7.12 -5.29 -7.69
N MET A 53 6.19 -5.36 -6.73
CA MET A 53 4.87 -4.75 -6.88
C MET A 53 4.96 -3.23 -7.01
N LEU A 54 5.79 -2.59 -6.19
CA LEU A 54 6.03 -1.15 -6.26
C LEU A 54 6.61 -0.74 -7.62
N MET A 55 7.53 -1.52 -8.16
CA MET A 55 8.11 -1.25 -9.49
C MET A 55 7.04 -1.37 -10.59
N VAL A 56 6.29 -2.46 -10.62
CA VAL A 56 5.30 -2.72 -11.68
C VAL A 56 4.14 -1.71 -11.62
N ILE A 57 3.55 -1.54 -10.46
CA ILE A 57 2.38 -0.66 -10.28
C ILE A 57 2.82 0.82 -10.24
N GLY A 58 3.89 1.09 -9.49
CA GLY A 58 4.41 2.44 -9.29
C GLY A 58 4.85 3.08 -10.59
N TRP A 59 5.64 2.38 -11.40
CA TRP A 59 6.10 2.88 -12.70
C TRP A 59 4.93 3.34 -13.59
N ASN A 60 3.90 2.50 -13.73
CA ASN A 60 2.76 2.82 -14.59
C ASN A 60 1.96 4.03 -14.08
N LEU A 61 1.78 4.12 -12.76
CA LEU A 61 1.06 5.25 -12.17
C LEU A 61 1.89 6.53 -12.22
N GLU A 62 3.18 6.47 -11.84
CA GLU A 62 4.07 7.63 -11.80
C GLU A 62 4.23 8.28 -13.17
N MET A 63 4.36 7.49 -14.24
CA MET A 63 4.42 8.01 -15.62
C MET A 63 3.17 8.76 -16.02
N GLU A 64 2.02 8.44 -15.45
CA GLU A 64 0.75 9.08 -15.78
C GLU A 64 0.47 10.34 -14.95
N ILE A 65 0.80 10.29 -13.63
CA ILE A 65 0.45 11.39 -12.71
C ILE A 65 1.63 12.27 -12.29
N GLY A 66 2.86 11.81 -12.53
CA GLY A 66 4.10 12.47 -12.13
C GLY A 66 4.54 12.14 -10.69
N THR A 67 5.85 12.28 -10.43
CA THR A 67 6.53 11.84 -9.21
C THR A 67 5.94 12.44 -7.93
N ILE A 68 5.63 13.74 -7.91
CA ILE A 68 5.15 14.40 -6.68
C ILE A 68 3.79 13.84 -6.25
N ARG A 69 2.85 13.67 -7.18
CA ARG A 69 1.52 13.11 -6.87
C ARG A 69 1.63 11.64 -6.50
N PHE A 70 2.51 10.90 -7.18
CA PHE A 70 2.82 9.51 -6.83
C PHE A 70 3.28 9.39 -5.39
N LEU A 71 4.26 10.20 -4.96
CA LEU A 71 4.77 10.18 -3.58
C LEU A 71 3.70 10.56 -2.55
N ILE A 72 2.87 11.57 -2.85
CA ILE A 72 1.76 11.96 -1.98
C ILE A 72 0.77 10.80 -1.82
N ILE A 73 0.38 10.15 -2.92
CA ILE A 73 -0.54 9.00 -2.87
C ILE A 73 0.10 7.86 -2.09
N TYR A 74 1.36 7.51 -2.36
CA TYR A 74 2.07 6.45 -1.66
C TYR A 74 2.07 6.67 -0.14
N LEU A 75 2.53 7.84 0.31
CA LEU A 75 2.67 8.12 1.73
C LEU A 75 1.31 8.23 2.44
N LEU A 76 0.38 9.00 1.88
CA LEU A 76 -0.92 9.21 2.54
C LEU A 76 -1.80 7.97 2.52
N SER A 77 -1.74 7.15 1.46
CA SER A 77 -2.50 5.91 1.43
C SER A 77 -1.91 4.84 2.37
N GLY A 78 -0.59 4.81 2.53
CA GLY A 78 0.03 3.94 3.53
C GLY A 78 -0.37 4.31 4.96
N LEU A 79 -0.40 5.62 5.28
CA LEU A 79 -0.94 6.10 6.55
C LEU A 79 -2.42 5.74 6.71
N GLY A 80 -3.23 5.91 5.66
CA GLY A 80 -4.65 5.53 5.65
C GLY A 80 -4.85 4.02 5.88
N GLY A 81 -3.97 3.20 5.33
CA GLY A 81 -3.92 1.75 5.58
C GLY A 81 -3.68 1.44 7.05
N ASN A 82 -2.61 1.99 7.63
CA ASN A 82 -2.27 1.78 9.03
C ASN A 82 -3.36 2.30 9.99
N LEU A 83 -4.01 3.42 9.67
CA LEU A 83 -5.13 3.93 10.46
C LEU A 83 -6.35 3.01 10.38
N MET A 84 -6.70 2.48 9.21
CA MET A 84 -7.78 1.51 9.05
C MET A 84 -7.51 0.24 9.86
N SER A 85 -6.30 -0.29 9.79
CA SER A 85 -5.87 -1.45 10.58
C SER A 85 -5.96 -1.18 12.09
N ALA A 86 -5.50 0.00 12.54
CA ALA A 86 -5.61 0.42 13.93
C ALA A 86 -7.07 0.49 14.41
N CYS A 87 -7.95 1.12 13.64
CA CYS A 87 -9.38 1.20 13.96
C CYS A 87 -10.01 -0.19 14.05
N TRP A 88 -9.64 -1.09 13.15
CA TRP A 88 -10.12 -2.47 13.19
C TRP A 88 -9.64 -3.22 14.42
N SER A 89 -8.34 -3.12 14.73
CA SER A 89 -7.73 -3.74 15.92
C SER A 89 -8.38 -3.27 17.22
N LEU A 90 -8.70 -1.97 17.32
CA LEU A 90 -9.47 -1.42 18.44
C LEU A 90 -10.87 -2.04 18.56
N LYS A 91 -11.54 -2.25 17.42
CA LYS A 91 -12.89 -2.81 17.39
C LYS A 91 -12.93 -4.26 17.84
N ILE A 92 -11.94 -5.07 17.46
CA ILE A 92 -11.91 -6.51 17.79
C ILE A 92 -11.14 -6.84 19.06
N GLY A 93 -10.36 -5.89 19.61
CA GLY A 93 -9.51 -6.09 20.79
C GLY A 93 -8.28 -6.96 20.54
N GLU A 94 -7.87 -7.17 19.30
CA GLU A 94 -6.69 -7.95 18.93
C GLU A 94 -5.60 -7.04 18.35
N TYR A 95 -4.39 -7.18 18.88
CA TYR A 95 -3.26 -6.32 18.50
C TYR A 95 -2.12 -7.14 17.92
N ALA A 96 -1.90 -7.01 16.63
CA ALA A 96 -0.79 -7.63 15.93
C ALA A 96 0.30 -6.61 15.59
N ILE A 97 1.54 -7.09 15.46
CA ILE A 97 2.63 -6.29 14.89
C ILE A 97 2.44 -6.24 13.38
N SER A 98 2.41 -5.03 12.81
CA SER A 98 2.28 -4.81 11.38
C SER A 98 3.48 -4.01 10.85
N ALA A 99 4.00 -4.43 9.71
CA ALA A 99 5.09 -3.76 9.01
C ALA A 99 5.06 -4.13 7.52
N GLY A 100 5.29 -3.17 6.65
CA GLY A 100 5.39 -3.37 5.21
C GLY A 100 4.91 -2.17 4.40
N ALA A 101 5.44 -2.05 3.19
CA ALA A 101 5.02 -1.06 2.21
C ALA A 101 3.66 -1.40 1.57
N SER A 102 3.12 -2.58 1.85
CA SER A 102 1.98 -3.16 1.12
C SER A 102 0.71 -2.30 1.20
N GLY A 103 0.40 -1.69 2.36
CA GLY A 103 -0.71 -0.75 2.48
C GLY A 103 -0.60 0.43 1.51
N ALA A 104 0.61 1.02 1.39
CA ALA A 104 0.87 2.09 0.43
C ALA A 104 0.81 1.60 -1.03
N ILE A 105 1.30 0.39 -1.32
CA ILE A 105 1.23 -0.23 -2.65
C ILE A 105 -0.23 -0.50 -3.05
N PHE A 106 -1.07 -1.00 -2.13
CA PHE A 106 -2.51 -1.11 -2.36
C PHE A 106 -3.15 0.26 -2.63
N GLY A 107 -2.65 1.31 -1.99
CA GLY A 107 -3.04 2.69 -2.30
C GLY A 107 -2.70 3.10 -3.72
N LEU A 108 -1.50 2.77 -4.20
CA LEU A 108 -1.14 2.98 -5.60
C LEU A 108 -2.04 2.18 -6.56
N ILE A 109 -2.41 0.95 -6.20
CA ILE A 109 -3.36 0.14 -6.98
C ILE A 109 -4.74 0.81 -7.03
N GLY A 110 -5.22 1.35 -5.90
CA GLY A 110 -6.49 2.09 -5.84
C GLY A 110 -6.48 3.34 -6.73
N ALA A 111 -5.41 4.13 -6.68
CA ALA A 111 -5.24 5.30 -7.54
C ALA A 111 -5.11 4.89 -9.02
N LEU A 112 -4.35 3.84 -9.33
CA LEU A 112 -4.19 3.30 -10.68
C LEU A 112 -5.54 2.85 -11.25
N PHE A 113 -6.38 2.22 -10.43
CA PHE A 113 -7.73 1.81 -10.82
C PHE A 113 -8.58 3.02 -11.21
N TYR A 114 -8.60 4.08 -10.38
CA TYR A 114 -9.30 5.31 -10.72
C TYR A 114 -8.79 5.93 -12.01
N VAL A 115 -7.47 6.06 -12.17
CA VAL A 115 -6.85 6.63 -13.38
C VAL A 115 -7.19 5.79 -14.61
N ALA A 116 -7.23 4.45 -14.48
CA ALA A 116 -7.66 3.57 -15.57
C ALA A 116 -9.12 3.85 -15.99
N ILE A 117 -10.05 4.01 -15.03
CA ILE A 117 -11.44 4.40 -15.31
C ILE A 117 -11.48 5.70 -16.12
N ARG A 118 -10.71 6.71 -15.72
CA ARG A 118 -10.65 8.01 -16.40
C ARG A 118 -10.00 7.95 -17.79
N ASN A 119 -9.17 6.95 -18.05
CA ASN A 119 -8.44 6.72 -19.29
C ASN A 119 -9.05 5.60 -20.16
N ARG A 120 -10.38 5.52 -20.21
CA ARG A 120 -11.13 4.56 -21.04
C ARG A 120 -10.79 3.10 -20.74
N GLY A 121 -10.51 2.80 -19.47
CA GLY A 121 -10.32 1.44 -18.97
C GLY A 121 -8.90 0.90 -19.07
N ARG A 122 -7.88 1.73 -19.35
CA ARG A 122 -6.48 1.27 -19.42
C ARG A 122 -5.46 2.36 -19.12
N ILE A 123 -4.29 1.94 -18.65
CA ILE A 123 -3.09 2.76 -18.50
C ILE A 123 -1.92 1.95 -19.08
N GLY A 124 -1.32 2.44 -20.15
CA GLY A 124 -0.30 1.66 -20.87
C GLY A 124 -0.82 0.28 -21.25
N ASN A 125 -0.15 -0.77 -20.81
CA ASN A 125 -0.53 -2.17 -21.05
C ASN A 125 -1.47 -2.74 -19.96
N ILE A 126 -1.74 -1.99 -18.88
CA ILE A 126 -2.57 -2.43 -17.77
C ILE A 126 -4.03 -2.08 -18.06
N THR A 127 -4.92 -3.07 -17.99
CA THR A 127 -6.36 -2.88 -18.15
C THR A 127 -7.05 -2.77 -16.80
N GLY A 128 -8.16 -2.03 -16.72
CA GLY A 128 -8.98 -1.92 -15.51
C GLY A 128 -9.47 -3.28 -15.03
N ARG A 129 -9.78 -4.22 -15.94
CA ARG A 129 -10.12 -5.61 -15.57
C ARG A 129 -8.93 -6.33 -14.93
N GLY A 130 -7.71 -6.15 -15.46
CA GLY A 130 -6.49 -6.70 -14.87
C GLY A 130 -6.25 -6.16 -13.47
N ILE A 131 -6.51 -4.87 -13.23
CA ILE A 131 -6.39 -4.27 -11.90
C ILE A 131 -7.42 -4.88 -10.92
N ILE A 132 -8.67 -5.08 -11.34
CA ILE A 132 -9.69 -5.73 -10.50
C ILE A 132 -9.26 -7.16 -10.14
N VAL A 133 -8.79 -7.93 -11.11
CA VAL A 133 -8.29 -9.31 -10.86
C VAL A 133 -7.12 -9.28 -9.88
N LEU A 134 -6.17 -8.35 -10.06
CA LEU A 134 -5.05 -8.18 -9.14
C LEU A 134 -5.54 -7.87 -7.71
N ILE A 135 -6.47 -6.93 -7.54
CA ILE A 135 -7.04 -6.58 -6.23
C ILE A 135 -7.68 -7.81 -5.58
N VAL A 136 -8.56 -8.50 -6.30
CA VAL A 136 -9.30 -9.66 -5.77
C VAL A 136 -8.34 -10.78 -5.36
N LEU A 137 -7.39 -11.14 -6.23
CA LEU A 137 -6.41 -12.19 -5.93
C LEU A 137 -5.50 -11.81 -4.78
N SER A 138 -5.00 -10.56 -4.74
CA SER A 138 -4.11 -10.10 -3.67
C SER A 138 -4.81 -10.09 -2.30
N LEU A 139 -6.07 -9.65 -2.22
CA LEU A 139 -6.86 -9.70 -1.00
C LEU A 139 -7.20 -11.14 -0.59
N TYR A 140 -7.55 -11.99 -1.57
CA TYR A 140 -7.84 -13.41 -1.31
C TYR A 140 -6.61 -14.13 -0.75
N PHE A 141 -5.45 -14.01 -1.39
CA PHE A 141 -4.21 -14.62 -0.90
C PHE A 141 -3.76 -13.99 0.43
N GLY A 142 -3.95 -12.69 0.61
CA GLY A 142 -3.71 -12.03 1.90
C GLY A 142 -4.58 -12.62 3.01
N TYR A 143 -5.86 -12.87 2.75
CA TYR A 143 -6.76 -13.50 3.71
C TYR A 143 -6.42 -14.97 3.98
N ALA A 144 -6.00 -15.70 2.95
CA ALA A 144 -5.60 -17.11 3.08
C ALA A 144 -4.23 -17.31 3.77
N SER A 145 -3.44 -16.24 3.90
CA SER A 145 -2.10 -16.27 4.49
C SER A 145 -2.12 -15.74 5.93
N SER A 146 -1.39 -16.40 6.83
CA SER A 146 -1.22 -15.91 8.19
C SER A 146 -0.27 -14.70 8.23
N GLY A 147 -0.56 -13.73 9.09
CA GLY A 147 0.32 -12.58 9.33
C GLY A 147 0.21 -11.44 8.31
N VAL A 148 -0.78 -11.48 7.42
CA VAL A 148 -1.07 -10.39 6.48
C VAL A 148 -2.11 -9.44 7.08
N ASP A 149 -1.80 -8.15 7.10
CA ASP A 149 -2.69 -7.09 7.56
C ASP A 149 -3.65 -6.67 6.44
N ASN A 150 -4.75 -7.42 6.27
CA ASN A 150 -5.73 -7.14 5.23
C ASN A 150 -6.48 -5.82 5.43
N MET A 151 -6.61 -5.34 6.67
CA MET A 151 -7.24 -4.04 6.92
C MET A 151 -6.34 -2.90 6.47
N ALA A 152 -5.03 -3.02 6.63
CA ALA A 152 -4.09 -2.07 6.04
C ALA A 152 -4.16 -2.06 4.49
N HIS A 153 -4.33 -3.23 3.85
CA HIS A 153 -4.51 -3.32 2.40
C HIS A 153 -5.79 -2.63 1.93
N ILE A 154 -6.91 -2.92 2.58
CA ILE A 154 -8.22 -2.32 2.24
C ILE A 154 -8.18 -0.81 2.49
N GLY A 155 -7.65 -0.38 3.64
CA GLY A 155 -7.51 1.04 3.98
C GLY A 155 -6.63 1.79 2.99
N GLY A 156 -5.50 1.19 2.60
CA GLY A 156 -4.63 1.72 1.57
C GLY A 156 -5.34 1.87 0.23
N LEU A 157 -5.99 0.79 -0.24
CA LEU A 157 -6.72 0.76 -1.50
C LEU A 157 -7.78 1.86 -1.59
N VAL A 158 -8.60 1.99 -0.55
CA VAL A 158 -9.67 3.00 -0.46
C VAL A 158 -9.08 4.40 -0.42
N SER A 159 -8.11 4.65 0.45
CA SER A 159 -7.44 5.95 0.56
C SER A 159 -6.78 6.36 -0.76
N GLY A 160 -6.07 5.44 -1.40
CA GLY A 160 -5.42 5.70 -2.67
C GLY A 160 -6.38 5.95 -3.81
N PHE A 161 -7.53 5.27 -3.85
CA PHE A 161 -8.60 5.56 -4.81
C PHE A 161 -9.10 7.01 -4.67
N PHE A 162 -9.44 7.43 -3.46
CA PHE A 162 -9.90 8.79 -3.21
C PHE A 162 -8.82 9.85 -3.46
N LEU A 163 -7.56 9.57 -3.11
CA LEU A 163 -6.43 10.43 -3.47
C LEU A 163 -6.24 10.52 -4.98
N GLY A 164 -6.46 9.42 -5.71
CA GLY A 164 -6.51 9.43 -7.16
C GLY A 164 -7.60 10.35 -7.71
N VAL A 165 -8.80 10.33 -7.11
CA VAL A 165 -9.90 11.26 -7.47
C VAL A 165 -9.48 12.71 -7.27
N LEU A 166 -8.82 13.01 -6.16
CA LEU A 166 -8.43 14.39 -5.79
C LEU A 166 -7.24 14.91 -6.61
N LEU A 167 -6.27 14.06 -6.92
CA LEU A 167 -4.98 14.48 -7.45
C LEU A 167 -4.80 14.22 -8.95
N TYR A 168 -5.65 13.38 -9.55
CA TYR A 168 -5.54 13.12 -10.99
C TYR A 168 -6.38 14.07 -11.81
N TRP A 169 -5.71 14.91 -12.59
CA TRP A 169 -6.31 15.70 -13.69
C TRP A 169 -5.78 15.20 -15.01
N LYS A 170 -6.69 14.74 -15.85
CA LYS A 170 -6.35 14.32 -17.21
C LYS A 170 -5.70 15.49 -17.93
N ARG A 171 -4.41 15.37 -18.24
CA ARG A 171 -3.75 16.31 -19.15
C ARG A 171 -4.32 16.06 -20.55
N ASP A 172 -4.92 17.08 -21.16
CA ASP A 172 -5.14 17.06 -22.58
C ASP A 172 -3.76 16.99 -23.25
N ARG A 173 -3.41 15.81 -23.76
CA ARG A 173 -2.29 15.71 -24.68
C ARG A 173 -2.67 16.55 -25.89
N LYS A 174 -2.17 17.78 -25.96
CA LYS A 174 -2.16 18.53 -27.23
C LYS A 174 -1.40 17.62 -28.19
N ASP A 175 -2.09 17.10 -29.19
CA ASP A 175 -1.47 16.42 -30.31
C ASP A 175 -0.41 17.36 -30.85
N GLY A 176 0.85 17.07 -30.58
CA GLY A 176 1.98 17.70 -31.22
C GLY A 176 2.04 17.17 -32.65
N SER A 177 1.10 17.61 -33.48
CA SER A 177 1.29 17.52 -34.92
C SER A 177 2.44 18.46 -35.27
N MET A 178 3.69 17.97 -35.14
CA MET A 178 4.74 18.51 -35.97
C MET A 178 4.36 18.16 -37.42
N ARG A 179 3.73 19.10 -38.07
CA ARG A 179 3.71 19.14 -39.55
C ARG A 179 5.16 19.47 -39.96
N VAL A 180 5.84 18.49 -40.52
CA VAL A 180 6.97 18.70 -41.37
C VAL A 180 6.44 18.98 -42.79
#